data_16d581ba68d534d2d8219fb8048c3508
#
_entry.id   16d581ba68d534d2d8219fb8048c3508
#
_cell.length_a   1.000
_cell.length_b   1.000
_cell.length_c   1.000
_cell.angle_alpha   90.00
_cell.angle_beta   90.00
_cell.angle_gamma   90.00
#
_symmetry.space_group_name_H-M   'P 1'
#
loop_
_entity.id
_entity.type
_entity.pdbx_description
1 polymer ?
#
loop_
_entity_poly.entity_id
_entity_poly.type
_entity_poly.pdbx_seq_one_letter_code
_entity_poly.pdbx_strand_id
1 'polypeptide(L)'
;PLFRSSAASDVYKRQILTLGLVYVDVYDSRPLISLFKKMQSDSALEVVDFSVDSTKNSNSRPMPNKDRNPYYGDLHVHTKYSFDAYVFGVTASPDDAYRYAKGAAVKHPLGYEMKLREPLDFYAVTDHGFYMGMIQAYADTSTDISQNDFAEPFHNLNRLDNLTVESAGERSNIFSSVLGATIIKPYPDWHPNLLKAYFSRNTQGALRSFDYDIHKSAWADVARSANEHNDPGNFTTFIGYEFTTSTDIEGGNLHRNVIFESSKASIRPWTRIDSINPEDLWTWQDRLREKGVDTISMPHNSNGSNGQMFEMESFKGNALDVEYAEKRMRNEPMVEITQVKGTSETHPLLSPDDEWADFEIMDVRVGSRPPTYSKPSGSYVREAYLNGLTLEFTKQGNPYKFGLIGSSDT
;
A
#
# COMPACT_ATOMS: atom_id res chain seq x y z
N PRO A 1 -40.79 -21.16 -22.60
CA PRO A 1 -39.73 -21.82 -23.39
C PRO A 1 -38.40 -21.03 -23.40
N LEU A 2 -38.36 -19.80 -22.92
CA LEU A 2 -37.15 -18.93 -22.98
C LEU A 2 -36.19 -19.11 -21.82
N PHE A 3 -36.54 -19.84 -20.76
CA PHE A 3 -35.68 -20.04 -19.59
C PHE A 3 -34.73 -21.26 -19.67
N ARG A 4 -34.84 -22.13 -20.71
CA ARG A 4 -33.95 -23.27 -20.90
C ARG A 4 -32.63 -22.94 -21.62
N SER A 5 -32.52 -21.75 -22.26
CA SER A 5 -31.32 -21.44 -23.07
C SER A 5 -30.16 -20.85 -22.23
N SER A 6 -30.44 -20.18 -21.10
CA SER A 6 -29.38 -19.57 -20.29
C SER A 6 -28.60 -20.60 -19.46
N ALA A 7 -29.29 -21.54 -18.82
CA ALA A 7 -28.64 -22.58 -18.02
C ALA A 7 -27.77 -23.50 -18.86
N ALA A 8 -28.25 -23.89 -20.08
CA ALA A 8 -27.44 -24.70 -21.01
C ALA A 8 -26.21 -23.93 -21.51
N SER A 9 -26.35 -22.60 -21.76
CA SER A 9 -25.21 -21.74 -22.15
C SER A 9 -24.16 -21.64 -21.04
N ASP A 10 -24.60 -21.54 -19.80
CA ASP A 10 -23.66 -21.43 -18.65
C ASP A 10 -22.97 -22.77 -18.34
N VAL A 11 -23.67 -23.88 -18.49
CA VAL A 11 -23.07 -25.22 -18.40
C VAL A 11 -22.05 -25.43 -19.53
N TYR A 12 -22.37 -25.02 -20.75
CA TYR A 12 -21.46 -25.13 -21.91
C TYR A 12 -20.22 -24.23 -21.72
N LYS A 13 -20.40 -22.99 -21.25
CA LYS A 13 -19.28 -22.10 -20.92
C LYS A 13 -18.38 -22.67 -19.83
N ARG A 14 -18.95 -23.26 -18.78
CA ARG A 14 -18.19 -23.94 -17.72
C ARG A 14 -17.45 -25.17 -18.24
N GLN A 15 -18.08 -25.99 -19.11
CA GLN A 15 -17.44 -27.16 -19.73
C GLN A 15 -16.29 -26.75 -20.66
N ILE A 16 -16.46 -25.71 -21.50
CA ILE A 16 -15.39 -25.18 -22.36
C ILE A 16 -14.27 -24.62 -21.52
N LEU A 17 -14.58 -23.88 -20.43
CA LEU A 17 -13.58 -23.36 -19.51
C LEU A 17 -12.81 -24.49 -18.82
N THR A 18 -13.51 -25.54 -18.37
CA THR A 18 -12.89 -26.69 -17.72
C THR A 18 -12.03 -27.52 -18.70
N LEU A 19 -12.49 -27.73 -19.91
CA LEU A 19 -11.71 -28.41 -20.96
C LEU A 19 -10.50 -27.57 -21.40
N GLY A 20 -10.68 -26.25 -21.52
CA GLY A 20 -9.58 -25.32 -21.78
C GLY A 20 -8.54 -25.31 -20.67
N LEU A 21 -8.97 -25.32 -19.41
CA LEU A 21 -8.09 -25.39 -18.25
C LEU A 21 -7.32 -26.71 -18.20
N VAL A 22 -7.96 -27.85 -18.48
CA VAL A 22 -7.31 -29.17 -18.52
C VAL A 22 -6.32 -29.24 -19.68
N TYR A 23 -6.69 -28.74 -20.86
CA TYR A 23 -5.80 -28.71 -22.02
C TYR A 23 -4.54 -27.86 -21.78
N VAL A 24 -4.71 -26.71 -21.18
CA VAL A 24 -3.60 -25.77 -20.90
C VAL A 24 -2.70 -26.28 -19.78
N ASP A 25 -3.25 -26.93 -18.74
CA ASP A 25 -2.43 -27.54 -17.67
C ASP A 25 -1.53 -28.66 -18.21
N VAL A 26 -1.97 -29.35 -19.26
CA VAL A 26 -1.20 -30.44 -19.90
C VAL A 26 -0.12 -29.92 -20.85
N TYR A 27 -0.36 -28.78 -21.53
CA TYR A 27 0.54 -28.32 -22.59
C TYR A 27 1.32 -27.03 -22.22
N ASP A 28 0.65 -25.98 -21.82
CA ASP A 28 1.29 -24.70 -21.37
C ASP A 28 0.27 -23.79 -20.68
N SER A 29 0.44 -23.54 -19.40
CA SER A 29 -0.46 -22.69 -18.61
C SER A 29 -0.13 -21.20 -18.63
N ARG A 30 1.05 -20.81 -19.14
CA ARG A 30 1.53 -19.42 -19.11
C ARG A 30 0.58 -18.42 -19.77
N PRO A 31 -0.04 -18.69 -20.95
CA PRO A 31 -0.97 -17.76 -21.58
C PRO A 31 -2.21 -17.47 -20.75
N LEU A 32 -2.77 -18.48 -20.08
CA LEU A 32 -3.96 -18.32 -19.22
C LEU A 32 -3.62 -17.51 -17.95
N ILE A 33 -2.51 -17.82 -17.30
CA ILE A 33 -2.06 -17.06 -16.13
C ILE A 33 -1.84 -15.59 -16.50
N SER A 34 -1.22 -15.33 -17.66
CA SER A 34 -1.03 -13.97 -18.17
C SER A 34 -2.37 -13.27 -18.43
N LEU A 35 -3.35 -13.98 -19.02
CA LEU A 35 -4.68 -13.44 -19.27
C LEU A 35 -5.41 -13.11 -17.95
N PHE A 36 -5.39 -14.01 -16.96
CA PHE A 36 -6.00 -13.76 -15.65
C PHE A 36 -5.36 -12.58 -14.94
N LYS A 37 -4.02 -12.50 -14.91
CA LYS A 37 -3.29 -11.36 -14.35
C LYS A 37 -3.68 -10.06 -15.05
N LYS A 38 -3.78 -10.06 -16.39
CA LYS A 38 -4.20 -8.89 -17.14
C LYS A 38 -5.64 -8.46 -16.82
N MET A 39 -6.59 -9.41 -16.78
CA MET A 39 -7.99 -9.11 -16.42
C MET A 39 -8.10 -8.54 -15.00
N GLN A 40 -7.34 -9.08 -14.06
CA GLN A 40 -7.26 -8.59 -12.70
C GLN A 40 -6.69 -7.17 -12.65
N SER A 41 -5.56 -6.94 -13.32
CA SER A 41 -4.92 -5.64 -13.41
C SER A 41 -5.81 -4.58 -14.07
N ASP A 42 -6.52 -4.95 -15.14
CA ASP A 42 -7.42 -4.03 -15.84
C ASP A 42 -8.62 -3.62 -14.96
N SER A 43 -9.07 -4.46 -14.02
CA SER A 43 -10.12 -4.10 -13.07
C SER A 43 -9.69 -2.96 -12.13
N ALA A 44 -8.40 -2.81 -11.82
CA ALA A 44 -7.89 -1.71 -11.01
C ALA A 44 -7.80 -0.37 -11.77
N LEU A 45 -8.15 -0.34 -13.05
CA LEU A 45 -8.22 0.87 -13.88
C LEU A 45 -9.64 1.39 -14.07
N GLU A 46 -10.63 0.77 -13.47
CA GLU A 46 -11.98 1.34 -13.41
C GLU A 46 -11.97 2.54 -12.46
N VAL A 47 -12.45 3.68 -12.94
CA VAL A 47 -12.47 4.94 -12.20
C VAL A 47 -13.85 5.17 -11.60
N VAL A 48 -13.87 5.51 -10.32
CA VAL A 48 -15.07 5.87 -9.56
C VAL A 48 -14.91 7.28 -9.01
N ASP A 49 -15.97 8.06 -9.04
CA ASP A 49 -16.06 9.35 -8.37
C ASP A 49 -16.66 9.14 -6.98
N PHE A 50 -15.87 9.36 -5.95
CA PHE A 50 -16.27 9.24 -4.55
C PHE A 50 -16.73 10.59 -3.96
N SER A 51 -17.00 11.60 -4.81
CA SER A 51 -17.51 12.88 -4.33
C SER A 51 -18.78 12.67 -3.50
N VAL A 52 -18.85 13.41 -2.41
CA VAL A 52 -20.05 13.48 -1.57
C VAL A 52 -20.76 14.79 -1.91
N ASP A 53 -22.11 14.77 -1.92
CA ASP A 53 -22.94 15.98 -2.05
C ASP A 53 -22.71 16.89 -0.82
N SER A 54 -21.56 17.54 -0.78
CA SER A 54 -21.29 18.55 0.22
C SER A 54 -21.74 19.90 -0.30
N THR A 55 -22.71 20.51 0.37
CA THR A 55 -23.08 21.92 0.22
C THR A 55 -21.95 22.88 0.61
N LYS A 56 -20.77 22.35 0.93
CA LYS A 56 -19.54 23.09 1.19
C LYS A 56 -18.92 23.56 -0.12
N ASN A 57 -19.61 24.47 -0.81
CA ASN A 57 -19.05 25.20 -1.93
C ASN A 57 -18.01 26.19 -1.42
N SER A 58 -16.81 25.72 -1.11
CA SER A 58 -15.72 26.64 -0.97
C SER A 58 -15.01 26.82 -2.31
N ASN A 59 -15.51 27.76 -3.10
CA ASN A 59 -14.75 28.35 -4.21
C ASN A 59 -13.56 29.21 -3.70
N SER A 60 -13.31 29.25 -2.40
CA SER A 60 -12.24 30.01 -1.80
C SER A 60 -10.99 29.17 -1.70
N ARG A 61 -10.21 29.12 -2.79
CA ARG A 61 -8.80 28.75 -2.65
C ARG A 61 -8.12 29.79 -1.76
N PRO A 62 -7.27 29.38 -0.81
CA PRO A 62 -6.46 30.32 -0.06
C PRO A 62 -5.71 31.23 -1.03
N MET A 63 -5.71 32.53 -0.75
CA MET A 63 -4.94 33.47 -1.56
C MET A 63 -3.45 33.13 -1.45
N PRO A 64 -2.70 33.11 -2.57
CA PRO A 64 -1.27 32.91 -2.52
C PRO A 64 -0.61 33.89 -1.57
N ASN A 65 0.15 33.40 -0.62
CA ASN A 65 0.98 34.21 0.27
C ASN A 65 2.40 34.27 -0.28
N LYS A 66 2.88 35.49 -0.62
CA LYS A 66 4.24 35.67 -1.13
C LYS A 66 5.33 35.26 -0.13
N ASP A 67 5.02 35.31 1.16
CA ASP A 67 5.95 34.95 2.25
C ASP A 67 5.91 33.46 2.60
N ARG A 68 5.10 32.66 1.87
CA ARG A 68 4.79 31.26 2.10
C ARG A 68 4.21 30.99 3.50
N ASN A 69 3.29 30.05 3.59
CA ASN A 69 2.79 29.52 4.86
C ASN A 69 3.38 28.14 5.10
N PRO A 70 3.86 27.82 6.31
CA PRO A 70 4.09 26.44 6.70
C PRO A 70 2.73 25.74 6.86
N TYR A 71 2.62 24.52 6.33
CA TYR A 71 1.46 23.66 6.54
C TYR A 71 1.94 22.38 7.19
N TYR A 72 1.20 21.90 8.19
CA TYR A 72 1.51 20.70 8.95
C TYR A 72 0.44 19.65 8.72
N GLY A 73 0.85 18.44 8.40
CA GLY A 73 -0.07 17.35 8.12
C GLY A 73 0.61 16.01 8.17
N ASP A 74 -0.18 14.98 7.88
CA ASP A 74 0.29 13.60 7.84
C ASP A 74 -0.30 12.88 6.64
N LEU A 75 0.55 12.25 5.85
CA LEU A 75 0.15 11.49 4.65
C LEU A 75 0.46 9.99 4.79
N HIS A 76 0.71 9.53 6.04
CA HIS A 76 1.00 8.14 6.31
C HIS A 76 0.34 7.69 7.61
N VAL A 77 -0.90 7.24 7.48
CA VAL A 77 -1.77 6.92 8.63
C VAL A 77 -2.55 5.64 8.38
N HIS A 78 -2.58 4.78 9.39
CA HIS A 78 -3.26 3.50 9.34
C HIS A 78 -4.49 3.48 10.27
N THR A 79 -5.56 2.86 9.79
CA THR A 79 -6.81 2.67 10.54
C THR A 79 -7.10 1.18 10.75
N LYS A 80 -8.30 0.87 11.26
CA LYS A 80 -8.75 -0.52 11.40
C LYS A 80 -8.76 -1.32 10.09
N TYR A 81 -8.63 -0.66 8.92
CA TYR A 81 -8.60 -1.34 7.63
C TYR A 81 -7.21 -1.81 7.22
N SER A 82 -6.14 -1.31 7.82
CA SER A 82 -4.80 -1.88 7.70
C SER A 82 -4.71 -3.20 8.44
N PHE A 83 -4.14 -4.20 7.79
CA PHE A 83 -4.05 -5.54 8.35
C PHE A 83 -3.21 -5.59 9.63
N ASP A 84 -2.12 -4.86 9.67
CA ASP A 84 -1.20 -4.77 10.82
C ASP A 84 -1.77 -3.90 11.93
N ALA A 85 -2.28 -2.72 11.62
CA ALA A 85 -2.90 -1.82 12.59
C ALA A 85 -4.04 -2.54 13.33
N TYR A 86 -4.92 -3.24 12.61
CA TYR A 86 -5.98 -4.03 13.23
C TYR A 86 -5.44 -5.12 14.13
N VAL A 87 -4.42 -5.87 13.67
CA VAL A 87 -3.79 -6.92 14.48
C VAL A 87 -3.19 -6.36 15.76
N PHE A 88 -2.61 -5.16 15.73
CA PHE A 88 -2.04 -4.52 16.92
C PHE A 88 -3.04 -3.69 17.74
N GLY A 89 -4.32 -3.75 17.41
CA GLY A 89 -5.38 -3.23 18.28
C GLY A 89 -5.99 -1.89 17.85
N VAL A 90 -5.65 -1.39 16.68
CA VAL A 90 -6.28 -0.17 16.13
C VAL A 90 -7.74 -0.48 15.77
N THR A 91 -8.67 0.26 16.39
CA THR A 91 -10.11 0.17 16.15
C THR A 91 -10.69 1.42 15.50
N ALA A 92 -9.88 2.49 15.39
CA ALA A 92 -10.27 3.74 14.78
C ALA A 92 -10.63 3.54 13.30
N SER A 93 -11.74 4.10 12.87
CA SER A 93 -12.16 4.16 11.46
C SER A 93 -11.45 5.29 10.71
N PRO A 94 -11.51 5.33 9.37
CA PRO A 94 -11.06 6.50 8.61
C PRO A 94 -11.71 7.82 9.08
N ASP A 95 -13.02 7.81 9.39
CA ASP A 95 -13.72 8.98 9.95
C ASP A 95 -13.10 9.42 11.29
N ASP A 96 -12.82 8.48 12.20
CA ASP A 96 -12.15 8.78 13.47
C ASP A 96 -10.78 9.42 13.26
N ALA A 97 -10.01 8.93 12.31
CA ALA A 97 -8.68 9.46 11.97
C ALA A 97 -8.77 10.92 11.46
N TYR A 98 -9.69 11.22 10.54
CA TYR A 98 -9.89 12.59 10.08
C TYR A 98 -10.42 13.51 11.18
N ARG A 99 -11.32 13.05 12.06
CA ARG A 99 -11.77 13.83 13.22
C ARG A 99 -10.63 14.10 14.19
N TYR A 100 -9.77 13.12 14.44
CA TYR A 100 -8.56 13.30 15.25
C TYR A 100 -7.62 14.35 14.64
N ALA A 101 -7.34 14.26 13.35
CA ALA A 101 -6.50 15.26 12.66
C ALA A 101 -7.07 16.68 12.76
N LYS A 102 -8.40 16.83 12.81
CA LYS A 102 -9.10 18.11 13.02
C LYS A 102 -9.16 18.52 14.51
N GLY A 103 -8.49 17.80 15.40
CA GLY A 103 -8.38 18.11 16.82
C GLY A 103 -9.50 17.55 17.71
N ALA A 104 -10.31 16.62 17.22
CA ALA A 104 -11.22 15.89 18.10
C ALA A 104 -10.46 14.84 18.94
N ALA A 105 -10.99 14.50 20.11
CA ALA A 105 -10.45 13.40 20.89
C ALA A 105 -10.91 12.05 20.31
N VAL A 106 -9.99 11.07 20.29
CA VAL A 106 -10.29 9.66 20.00
C VAL A 106 -9.96 8.81 21.22
N LYS A 107 -10.71 7.74 21.40
CA LYS A 107 -10.50 6.84 22.53
C LYS A 107 -9.47 5.79 22.14
N HIS A 108 -8.37 5.75 22.89
CA HIS A 108 -7.38 4.68 22.76
C HIS A 108 -7.99 3.35 23.23
N PRO A 109 -7.66 2.20 22.61
CA PRO A 109 -8.17 0.88 23.04
C PRO A 109 -7.96 0.57 24.52
N LEU A 110 -6.88 1.06 25.14
CA LEU A 110 -6.64 0.91 26.58
C LEU A 110 -7.47 1.87 27.46
N GLY A 111 -8.42 2.64 26.89
CA GLY A 111 -9.46 3.34 27.60
C GLY A 111 -9.23 4.82 27.91
N TYR A 112 -8.06 5.38 27.59
CA TYR A 112 -7.81 6.82 27.73
C TYR A 112 -8.12 7.58 26.45
N GLU A 113 -8.32 8.89 26.55
CA GLU A 113 -8.51 9.78 25.40
C GLU A 113 -7.18 10.30 24.89
N MET A 114 -7.06 10.35 23.55
CA MET A 114 -5.95 10.98 22.83
C MET A 114 -6.47 12.13 21.99
N LYS A 115 -5.74 13.23 21.97
CA LYS A 115 -6.08 14.43 21.21
C LYS A 115 -4.81 15.16 20.81
N LEU A 116 -4.78 15.64 19.57
CA LEU A 116 -3.72 16.57 19.13
C LEU A 116 -3.80 17.90 19.91
N ARG A 117 -2.67 18.53 20.17
CA ARG A 117 -2.61 19.86 20.78
C ARG A 117 -3.20 20.92 19.88
N GLU A 118 -2.93 20.79 18.58
CA GLU A 118 -3.44 21.66 17.52
C GLU A 118 -3.90 20.82 16.34
N PRO A 119 -4.97 21.21 15.61
CA PRO A 119 -5.37 20.56 14.39
C PRO A 119 -4.29 20.60 13.32
N LEU A 120 -4.29 19.62 12.45
CA LEU A 120 -3.45 19.58 11.25
C LEU A 120 -4.10 20.39 10.11
N ASP A 121 -3.29 20.77 9.11
CA ASP A 121 -3.75 21.50 7.93
C ASP A 121 -4.15 20.56 6.79
N PHE A 122 -3.50 19.39 6.71
CA PHE A 122 -3.80 18.37 5.69
C PHE A 122 -3.60 16.96 6.24
N TYR A 123 -4.29 15.98 5.62
CA TYR A 123 -4.24 14.60 6.08
C TYR A 123 -4.63 13.60 5.00
N ALA A 124 -4.05 12.42 5.04
CA ALA A 124 -4.51 11.28 4.26
C ALA A 124 -4.44 9.99 5.09
N VAL A 125 -5.53 9.26 5.12
CA VAL A 125 -5.51 7.86 5.54
C VAL A 125 -4.92 7.04 4.41
N THR A 126 -3.87 6.27 4.71
CA THR A 126 -3.12 5.47 3.76
C THR A 126 -2.98 4.03 4.22
N ASP A 127 -4.10 3.43 4.61
CA ASP A 127 -4.16 2.02 4.96
C ASP A 127 -3.47 1.14 3.92
N HIS A 128 -2.80 0.07 4.36
CA HIS A 128 -2.23 -0.92 3.46
C HIS A 128 -3.27 -1.38 2.42
N GLY A 129 -3.06 -1.06 1.15
CA GLY A 129 -3.95 -1.46 0.06
C GLY A 129 -4.08 -2.98 -0.07
N PHE A 130 -3.03 -3.67 0.32
CA PHE A 130 -2.98 -5.10 0.45
C PHE A 130 -3.78 -5.57 1.68
N TYR A 131 -4.76 -6.46 1.48
CA TYR A 131 -5.64 -6.96 2.55
C TYR A 131 -6.52 -5.91 3.24
N MET A 132 -6.69 -4.74 2.67
CA MET A 132 -7.54 -3.67 3.22
C MET A 132 -8.93 -4.18 3.61
N GLY A 133 -9.30 -4.03 4.87
CA GLY A 133 -10.58 -4.47 5.44
C GLY A 133 -10.74 -5.98 5.68
N MET A 134 -9.83 -6.81 5.18
CA MET A 134 -9.97 -8.27 5.24
C MET A 134 -9.84 -8.82 6.66
N ILE A 135 -8.87 -8.35 7.45
CA ILE A 135 -8.65 -8.86 8.81
C ILE A 135 -9.83 -8.51 9.72
N GLN A 136 -10.39 -7.31 9.55
CA GLN A 136 -11.61 -6.93 10.26
C GLN A 136 -12.77 -7.86 9.91
N ALA A 137 -12.94 -8.21 8.64
CA ALA A 137 -13.99 -9.12 8.19
C ALA A 137 -13.79 -10.56 8.70
N TYR A 138 -12.54 -11.02 8.79
CA TYR A 138 -12.24 -12.31 9.45
C TYR A 138 -12.56 -12.28 10.94
N ALA A 139 -12.35 -11.16 11.62
CA ALA A 139 -12.59 -11.03 13.05
C ALA A 139 -14.06 -10.93 13.41
N ASP A 140 -14.90 -10.48 12.49
CA ASP A 140 -16.36 -10.39 12.67
C ASP A 140 -17.01 -11.74 12.42
N THR A 141 -17.33 -12.46 13.47
CA THR A 141 -17.92 -13.82 13.42
C THR A 141 -19.31 -13.89 12.78
N SER A 142 -19.91 -12.74 12.43
CA SER A 142 -21.16 -12.67 11.69
C SER A 142 -20.99 -12.77 10.17
N THR A 143 -19.77 -12.65 9.64
CA THR A 143 -19.47 -12.72 8.22
C THR A 143 -19.23 -14.17 7.74
N ASP A 144 -19.60 -14.46 6.50
CA ASP A 144 -19.34 -15.79 5.91
C ASP A 144 -17.83 -16.09 5.83
N ILE A 145 -17.03 -15.07 5.58
CA ILE A 145 -15.57 -15.22 5.44
C ILE A 145 -14.89 -15.59 6.77
N SER A 146 -15.49 -15.20 7.89
CA SER A 146 -15.00 -15.53 9.24
C SER A 146 -15.12 -17.03 9.59
N GLN A 147 -15.93 -17.78 8.82
CA GLN A 147 -16.10 -19.22 9.00
C GLN A 147 -14.95 -20.05 8.42
N ASN A 148 -13.96 -19.40 7.81
CA ASN A 148 -12.77 -20.05 7.29
C ASN A 148 -11.77 -20.35 8.43
N ASP A 149 -11.14 -21.52 8.43
CA ASP A 149 -10.14 -21.91 9.45
C ASP A 149 -9.01 -20.87 9.62
N PHE A 150 -8.68 -20.15 8.54
CA PHE A 150 -7.70 -19.07 8.60
C PHE A 150 -8.17 -17.87 9.44
N ALA A 151 -9.47 -17.70 9.60
CA ALA A 151 -10.05 -16.56 10.32
C ALA A 151 -10.04 -16.73 11.85
N GLU A 152 -9.94 -17.96 12.32
CA GLU A 152 -10.04 -18.29 13.77
C GLU A 152 -9.11 -17.44 14.67
N PRO A 153 -7.82 -17.23 14.34
CA PRO A 153 -6.92 -16.40 15.16
C PRO A 153 -7.33 -14.93 15.30
N PHE A 154 -8.20 -14.44 14.43
CA PHE A 154 -8.67 -13.05 14.45
C PHE A 154 -9.97 -12.86 15.22
N HIS A 155 -10.72 -13.95 15.52
CA HIS A 155 -12.00 -13.86 16.21
C HIS A 155 -11.85 -13.15 17.54
N ASN A 156 -12.65 -12.11 17.76
CA ASN A 156 -12.64 -11.31 18.97
C ASN A 156 -11.29 -10.65 19.32
N LEU A 157 -10.35 -10.57 18.39
CA LEU A 157 -9.00 -10.06 18.62
C LEU A 157 -9.00 -8.68 19.25
N ASN A 158 -9.91 -7.78 18.83
CA ASN A 158 -10.01 -6.42 19.35
C ASN A 158 -11.19 -6.17 20.29
N ARG A 159 -11.68 -7.21 20.96
CA ARG A 159 -12.55 -7.02 22.13
C ARG A 159 -11.77 -6.35 23.26
N LEU A 160 -12.47 -5.57 24.08
CA LEU A 160 -11.85 -4.80 25.19
C LEU A 160 -11.08 -5.68 26.17
N ASP A 161 -11.52 -6.91 26.39
CA ASP A 161 -10.86 -7.89 27.27
C ASP A 161 -9.58 -8.49 26.65
N ASN A 162 -9.39 -8.37 25.34
CA ASN A 162 -8.20 -8.81 24.61
C ASN A 162 -7.22 -7.67 24.25
N LEU A 163 -7.60 -6.43 24.49
CA LEU A 163 -6.77 -5.25 24.22
C LEU A 163 -5.91 -4.93 25.46
N THR A 164 -4.94 -5.79 25.72
CA THR A 164 -4.03 -5.65 26.86
C THR A 164 -2.57 -5.67 26.41
N VAL A 165 -1.67 -5.15 27.23
CA VAL A 165 -0.22 -5.16 26.96
C VAL A 165 0.31 -6.61 26.90
N GLU A 166 -0.27 -7.51 27.68
CA GLU A 166 0.11 -8.93 27.75
C GLU A 166 -0.17 -9.65 26.43
N SER A 167 -1.18 -9.21 25.67
CA SER A 167 -1.53 -9.81 24.37
C SER A 167 -0.55 -9.46 23.23
N ALA A 168 0.40 -8.55 23.45
CA ALA A 168 1.32 -8.07 22.41
C ALA A 168 2.13 -9.19 21.74
N GLY A 169 2.58 -10.18 22.52
CA GLY A 169 3.33 -11.34 22.01
C GLY A 169 2.50 -12.21 21.08
N GLU A 170 1.24 -12.49 21.42
CA GLU A 170 0.30 -13.25 20.60
C GLU A 170 -0.03 -12.50 19.30
N ARG A 171 -0.35 -11.22 19.39
CA ARG A 171 -0.61 -10.35 18.24
C ARG A 171 0.57 -10.32 17.29
N SER A 172 1.79 -10.28 17.80
CA SER A 172 3.00 -10.35 17.01
C SER A 172 3.17 -11.69 16.27
N ASN A 173 2.70 -12.81 16.85
CA ASN A 173 2.68 -14.10 16.17
C ASN A 173 1.61 -14.14 15.06
N ILE A 174 0.42 -13.60 15.34
CA ILE A 174 -0.66 -13.46 14.35
C ILE A 174 -0.19 -12.59 13.16
N PHE A 175 0.41 -11.43 13.44
CA PHE A 175 0.99 -10.57 12.40
C PHE A 175 1.99 -11.32 11.51
N SER A 176 2.89 -12.09 12.12
CA SER A 176 3.89 -12.87 11.38
C SER A 176 3.26 -13.96 10.53
N SER A 177 2.16 -14.57 11.00
CA SER A 177 1.42 -15.58 10.23
C SER A 177 0.72 -14.97 9.02
N VAL A 178 0.15 -13.76 9.14
CA VAL A 178 -0.45 -13.01 8.04
C VAL A 178 0.61 -12.69 6.99
N LEU A 179 1.75 -12.12 7.38
CA LEU A 179 2.84 -11.82 6.47
C LEU A 179 3.31 -13.08 5.73
N GLY A 180 3.54 -14.19 6.46
CA GLY A 180 3.96 -15.46 5.87
C GLY A 180 2.95 -16.04 4.87
N ALA A 181 1.65 -15.94 5.18
CA ALA A 181 0.58 -16.43 4.31
C ALA A 181 0.41 -15.56 3.04
N THR A 182 0.85 -14.31 3.09
CA THR A 182 0.63 -13.31 2.05
C THR A 182 1.86 -13.08 1.15
N ILE A 183 3.00 -13.70 1.47
CA ILE A 183 4.16 -13.71 0.58
C ILE A 183 3.84 -14.56 -0.64
N ILE A 184 3.54 -13.89 -1.75
CA ILE A 184 3.39 -14.53 -3.05
C ILE A 184 4.80 -14.79 -3.58
N LYS A 185 5.31 -16.01 -3.37
CA LYS A 185 6.56 -16.41 -4.02
C LYS A 185 6.30 -16.61 -5.50
N PRO A 186 6.94 -15.88 -6.42
CA PRO A 186 6.80 -16.15 -7.83
C PRO A 186 7.27 -17.60 -8.11
N TYR A 187 6.43 -18.37 -8.77
CA TYR A 187 6.89 -19.64 -9.30
C TYR A 187 7.83 -19.34 -10.48
N PRO A 188 8.95 -20.03 -10.58
CA PRO A 188 9.79 -19.94 -11.77
C PRO A 188 8.97 -20.25 -13.00
N ASP A 189 9.15 -19.51 -14.10
CA ASP A 189 8.42 -19.69 -15.36
C ASP A 189 8.59 -21.09 -15.99
N TRP A 190 9.54 -21.87 -15.48
CA TRP A 190 9.82 -23.24 -15.90
C TRP A 190 9.06 -24.33 -15.13
N HIS A 191 8.19 -23.97 -14.16
CA HIS A 191 7.49 -24.98 -13.36
C HIS A 191 6.50 -25.76 -14.23
N PRO A 192 6.57 -27.12 -14.27
CA PRO A 192 5.81 -27.94 -15.24
C PRO A 192 4.30 -27.86 -15.06
N ASN A 193 3.80 -27.44 -13.91
CA ASN A 193 2.37 -27.31 -13.61
C ASN A 193 2.06 -25.94 -13.02
N LEU A 194 2.26 -24.88 -13.80
CA LEU A 194 2.05 -23.49 -13.36
C LEU A 194 0.63 -23.21 -12.85
N LEU A 195 -0.41 -23.79 -13.49
CA LEU A 195 -1.79 -23.65 -13.02
C LEU A 195 -1.99 -24.36 -11.67
N LYS A 196 -1.53 -25.61 -11.55
CA LYS A 196 -1.62 -26.36 -10.29
C LYS A 196 -0.84 -25.66 -9.18
N ALA A 197 0.35 -25.14 -9.51
CA ALA A 197 1.16 -24.35 -8.60
C ALA A 197 0.46 -23.03 -8.23
N TYR A 198 -0.14 -22.32 -9.18
CA TYR A 198 -0.92 -21.09 -8.96
C TYR A 198 -2.14 -21.36 -8.08
N PHE A 199 -2.94 -22.36 -8.40
CA PHE A 199 -4.13 -22.73 -7.62
C PHE A 199 -3.79 -23.34 -6.26
N SER A 200 -2.74 -24.14 -6.14
CA SER A 200 -2.30 -24.66 -4.84
C SER A 200 -1.74 -23.59 -3.92
N ARG A 201 -1.13 -22.55 -4.47
CA ARG A 201 -0.74 -21.35 -3.76
C ARG A 201 -1.92 -20.57 -3.22
N ASN A 202 -2.91 -20.30 -4.09
CA ASN A 202 -4.16 -19.65 -3.71
C ASN A 202 -4.99 -20.51 -2.77
N THR A 203 -4.65 -21.78 -2.60
CA THR A 203 -5.33 -22.69 -1.70
C THR A 203 -4.68 -22.81 -0.32
N GLN A 204 -3.52 -22.19 -0.09
CA GLN A 204 -2.87 -22.16 1.21
C GLN A 204 -2.94 -20.75 1.81
N GLY A 205 -3.71 -20.57 2.87
CA GLY A 205 -3.76 -19.36 3.65
C GLY A 205 -4.70 -18.26 3.14
N ALA A 206 -4.39 -17.04 3.49
CA ALA A 206 -5.21 -15.85 3.36
C ALA A 206 -5.71 -15.53 1.93
N LEU A 207 -5.00 -15.93 0.88
CA LEU A 207 -5.44 -15.70 -0.50
C LEU A 207 -6.64 -16.57 -0.93
N ARG A 208 -6.91 -17.67 -0.24
CA ARG A 208 -8.11 -18.50 -0.49
C ARG A 208 -9.41 -17.80 -0.21
N SER A 209 -9.37 -16.95 0.78
CA SER A 209 -10.53 -16.27 1.35
C SER A 209 -10.48 -14.77 1.07
N PHE A 210 -9.67 -14.32 0.09
CA PHE A 210 -9.68 -12.92 -0.29
C PHE A 210 -10.98 -12.58 -1.02
N ASP A 211 -11.73 -11.66 -0.43
CA ASP A 211 -12.99 -11.18 -0.97
C ASP A 211 -12.81 -9.77 -1.54
N TYR A 212 -12.97 -9.66 -2.86
CA TYR A 212 -12.83 -8.38 -3.55
C TYR A 212 -13.94 -7.39 -3.21
N ASP A 213 -15.13 -7.83 -2.82
CA ASP A 213 -16.23 -6.93 -2.50
C ASP A 213 -16.03 -6.32 -1.11
N ILE A 214 -15.54 -7.09 -0.14
CA ILE A 214 -15.09 -6.56 1.16
C ILE A 214 -13.96 -5.56 0.95
N HIS A 215 -12.96 -5.91 0.15
CA HIS A 215 -11.81 -5.05 -0.15
C HIS A 215 -12.23 -3.73 -0.80
N LYS A 216 -13.09 -3.77 -1.83
CA LYS A 216 -13.64 -2.58 -2.49
C LYS A 216 -14.50 -1.73 -1.54
N SER A 217 -15.28 -2.38 -0.66
CA SER A 217 -16.10 -1.67 0.32
C SER A 217 -15.26 -0.89 1.32
N ALA A 218 -14.19 -1.50 1.85
CA ALA A 218 -13.24 -0.82 2.74
C ALA A 218 -12.54 0.34 2.02
N TRP A 219 -12.09 0.14 0.79
CA TRP A 219 -11.52 1.20 -0.03
C TRP A 219 -12.48 2.35 -0.28
N ALA A 220 -13.73 2.04 -0.63
CA ALA A 220 -14.76 3.06 -0.83
C ALA A 220 -15.06 3.86 0.44
N ASP A 221 -14.93 3.25 1.62
CA ASP A 221 -15.10 3.93 2.90
C ASP A 221 -13.92 4.89 3.16
N VAL A 222 -12.67 4.46 2.92
CA VAL A 222 -11.49 5.33 3.00
C VAL A 222 -11.65 6.54 2.06
N ALA A 223 -12.00 6.29 0.80
CA ALA A 223 -12.12 7.34 -0.20
C ALA A 223 -13.25 8.33 0.11
N ARG A 224 -14.42 7.84 0.57
CA ARG A 224 -15.54 8.71 0.97
C ARG A 224 -15.20 9.52 2.21
N SER A 225 -14.61 8.90 3.24
CA SER A 225 -14.20 9.60 4.46
C SER A 225 -13.25 10.75 4.14
N ALA A 226 -12.29 10.55 3.23
CA ALA A 226 -11.43 11.63 2.77
C ALA A 226 -12.23 12.81 2.21
N ASN A 227 -13.16 12.56 1.29
CA ASN A 227 -13.96 13.60 0.67
C ASN A 227 -14.95 14.29 1.64
N GLU A 228 -15.54 13.54 2.57
CA GLU A 228 -16.46 14.07 3.59
C GLU A 228 -15.76 15.07 4.53
N HIS A 229 -14.51 14.81 4.83
CA HIS A 229 -13.72 15.68 5.72
C HIS A 229 -12.97 16.80 5.01
N ASN A 230 -12.92 16.79 3.67
CA ASN A 230 -12.24 17.84 2.90
C ASN A 230 -12.97 19.18 3.04
N ASP A 231 -12.26 20.18 3.56
CA ASP A 231 -12.74 21.54 3.76
C ASP A 231 -11.67 22.53 3.23
N PRO A 232 -11.60 22.72 1.90
CA PRO A 232 -10.56 23.52 1.26
C PRO A 232 -10.44 24.92 1.86
N GLY A 233 -9.24 25.29 2.26
CA GLY A 233 -8.95 26.55 2.96
C GLY A 233 -8.82 26.42 4.48
N ASN A 234 -9.36 25.36 5.08
CA ASN A 234 -9.25 25.06 6.50
C ASN A 234 -8.55 23.73 6.76
N PHE A 235 -8.93 22.69 6.04
CA PHE A 235 -8.38 21.35 6.19
C PHE A 235 -8.44 20.59 4.85
N THR A 236 -7.28 20.20 4.34
CA THR A 236 -7.18 19.50 3.06
C THR A 236 -7.03 17.99 3.30
N THR A 237 -7.84 17.19 2.63
CA THR A 237 -7.74 15.74 2.67
C THR A 237 -7.47 15.17 1.28
N PHE A 238 -6.80 14.02 1.27
CA PHE A 238 -6.52 13.30 0.05
C PHE A 238 -7.02 11.86 0.17
N ILE A 239 -7.54 11.31 -0.92
CA ILE A 239 -7.73 9.87 -1.05
C ILE A 239 -6.34 9.25 -1.17
N GLY A 240 -6.06 8.22 -0.37
CA GLY A 240 -4.76 7.56 -0.40
C GLY A 240 -4.81 6.12 0.08
N TYR A 241 -3.74 5.39 -0.20
CA TYR A 241 -3.49 4.05 0.33
C TYR A 241 -1.99 3.75 0.27
N GLU A 242 -1.55 2.75 1.02
CA GLU A 242 -0.17 2.29 0.94
C GLU A 242 -0.04 1.09 0.00
N PHE A 243 0.79 1.25 -1.03
CA PHE A 243 1.29 0.15 -1.85
C PHE A 243 2.40 -0.58 -1.10
N THR A 244 2.06 -1.68 -0.47
CA THR A 244 2.94 -2.47 0.39
C THR A 244 3.54 -3.62 -0.41
N THR A 245 4.84 -3.57 -0.67
CA THR A 245 5.55 -4.63 -1.39
C THR A 245 6.95 -4.85 -0.87
N SER A 246 7.51 -6.01 -1.18
CA SER A 246 8.89 -6.40 -0.88
C SER A 246 9.34 -7.43 -1.88
N THR A 247 10.66 -7.57 -2.07
CA THR A 247 11.20 -8.67 -2.86
C THR A 247 11.21 -9.97 -2.05
N ASP A 248 11.04 -11.10 -2.72
CA ASP A 248 11.00 -12.42 -2.08
C ASP A 248 12.36 -12.87 -1.54
N ILE A 249 13.44 -12.47 -2.21
CA ILE A 249 14.78 -13.01 -1.96
C ILE A 249 15.48 -12.24 -0.86
N GLU A 250 15.41 -10.91 -0.90
CA GLU A 250 16.14 -10.06 0.02
C GLU A 250 15.26 -9.36 1.06
N GLY A 251 13.93 -9.41 0.90
CA GLY A 251 12.94 -8.93 1.85
C GLY A 251 13.03 -7.44 2.17
N GLY A 252 13.48 -6.63 1.21
CA GLY A 252 13.58 -5.18 1.36
C GLY A 252 12.21 -4.52 1.31
N ASN A 253 11.98 -3.52 2.16
CA ASN A 253 10.77 -2.71 2.14
C ASN A 253 10.73 -1.81 0.89
N LEU A 254 9.75 -2.02 0.02
CA LEU A 254 9.54 -1.23 -1.19
C LEU A 254 8.16 -0.56 -1.17
N HIS A 255 7.77 -0.04 -0.01
CA HIS A 255 6.47 0.55 0.24
C HIS A 255 6.36 1.97 -0.32
N ARG A 256 5.16 2.38 -0.75
CA ARG A 256 4.82 3.72 -1.24
C ARG A 256 3.42 4.11 -0.81
N ASN A 257 3.26 5.30 -0.27
CA ASN A 257 1.94 5.90 -0.17
C ASN A 257 1.52 6.44 -1.51
N VAL A 258 0.36 6.04 -1.99
CA VAL A 258 -0.26 6.53 -3.24
C VAL A 258 -1.35 7.52 -2.88
N ILE A 259 -1.24 8.73 -3.43
CA ILE A 259 -2.16 9.85 -3.17
C ILE A 259 -2.82 10.25 -4.47
N PHE A 260 -4.14 10.46 -4.43
CA PHE A 260 -4.95 10.91 -5.55
C PHE A 260 -5.21 12.42 -5.47
N GLU A 261 -5.18 13.11 -6.61
CA GLU A 261 -5.36 14.56 -6.67
C GLU A 261 -6.80 15.01 -6.39
N SER A 262 -7.78 14.19 -6.73
CA SER A 262 -9.20 14.58 -6.72
C SER A 262 -10.10 13.56 -6.01
N SER A 263 -11.42 13.81 -6.03
CA SER A 263 -12.45 12.86 -5.57
C SER A 263 -12.51 11.56 -6.39
N LYS A 264 -11.85 11.52 -7.54
CA LYS A 264 -11.83 10.36 -8.42
C LYS A 264 -10.64 9.47 -8.10
N ALA A 265 -10.91 8.19 -7.95
CA ALA A 265 -9.89 7.17 -7.75
C ALA A 265 -10.25 5.87 -8.49
N SER A 266 -9.34 4.91 -8.49
CA SER A 266 -9.65 3.57 -8.97
C SER A 266 -10.68 2.89 -8.06
N ILE A 267 -11.45 1.95 -8.62
CA ILE A 267 -12.46 1.19 -7.87
C ILE A 267 -11.85 0.33 -6.73
N ARG A 268 -10.58 0.04 -6.81
CA ARG A 268 -9.78 -0.64 -5.80
C ARG A 268 -8.31 -0.21 -5.89
N PRO A 269 -7.53 -0.33 -4.82
CA PRO A 269 -6.09 -0.12 -4.86
C PRO A 269 -5.40 -1.08 -5.84
N TRP A 270 -4.35 -0.61 -6.50
CA TRP A 270 -3.33 -1.46 -7.13
C TRP A 270 -2.38 -1.94 -6.04
N THR A 271 -2.22 -3.25 -5.92
CA THR A 271 -1.50 -3.83 -4.80
C THR A 271 -0.44 -4.84 -5.26
N ARG A 272 0.33 -5.38 -4.31
CA ARG A 272 1.28 -6.47 -4.56
C ARG A 272 0.63 -7.74 -5.14
N ILE A 273 -0.69 -7.88 -5.05
CA ILE A 273 -1.43 -8.97 -5.72
C ILE A 273 -1.40 -8.78 -7.24
N ASP A 274 -1.39 -7.52 -7.70
CA ASP A 274 -1.28 -7.18 -9.11
C ASP A 274 0.17 -7.25 -9.60
N SER A 275 1.10 -6.64 -8.87
CA SER A 275 2.54 -6.76 -9.10
C SER A 275 3.36 -6.40 -7.86
N ILE A 276 4.47 -7.09 -7.64
CA ILE A 276 5.45 -6.73 -6.60
C ILE A 276 6.43 -5.65 -7.06
N ASN A 277 6.49 -5.38 -8.38
CA ASN A 277 7.41 -4.42 -8.98
C ASN A 277 6.85 -2.98 -8.86
N PRO A 278 7.54 -2.06 -8.17
CA PRO A 278 7.13 -0.66 -8.10
C PRO A 278 7.04 0.05 -9.45
N GLU A 279 7.80 -0.37 -10.45
CA GLU A 279 7.77 0.21 -11.80
C GLU A 279 6.46 -0.10 -12.54
N ASP A 280 5.81 -1.21 -12.19
CA ASP A 280 4.48 -1.55 -12.69
C ASP A 280 3.40 -0.67 -12.02
N LEU A 281 3.60 -0.24 -10.75
CA LEU A 281 2.77 0.77 -10.11
C LEU A 281 2.82 2.09 -10.90
N TRP A 282 4.02 2.56 -11.30
CA TRP A 282 4.13 3.77 -12.11
C TRP A 282 3.42 3.64 -13.47
N THR A 283 3.50 2.45 -14.08
CA THR A 283 2.78 2.17 -15.32
C THR A 283 1.26 2.25 -15.13
N TRP A 284 0.75 1.74 -14.01
CA TRP A 284 -0.65 1.84 -13.64
C TRP A 284 -1.08 3.30 -13.36
N GLN A 285 -0.26 4.09 -12.67
CA GLN A 285 -0.50 5.51 -12.43
C GLN A 285 -0.55 6.30 -13.75
N ASP A 286 0.36 6.04 -14.69
CA ASP A 286 0.34 6.66 -16.02
C ASP A 286 -0.96 6.34 -16.78
N ARG A 287 -1.42 5.08 -16.71
CA ARG A 287 -2.70 4.67 -17.31
C ARG A 287 -3.93 5.29 -16.63
N LEU A 288 -3.89 5.55 -15.33
CA LEU A 288 -4.94 6.32 -14.65
C LEU A 288 -4.94 7.77 -15.10
N ARG A 289 -3.77 8.37 -15.28
CA ARG A 289 -3.60 9.75 -15.76
C ARG A 289 -4.18 9.92 -17.17
N GLU A 290 -4.03 8.92 -18.05
CA GLU A 290 -4.71 8.87 -19.35
C GLU A 290 -6.25 8.88 -19.23
N LYS A 291 -6.80 8.44 -18.10
CA LYS A 291 -8.23 8.47 -17.78
C LYS A 291 -8.66 9.72 -17.00
N GLY A 292 -7.77 10.69 -16.83
CA GLY A 292 -8.04 11.94 -16.13
C GLY A 292 -7.99 11.82 -14.60
N VAL A 293 -7.29 10.81 -14.06
CA VAL A 293 -7.07 10.66 -12.62
C VAL A 293 -5.58 10.78 -12.35
N ASP A 294 -5.15 11.90 -11.78
CA ASP A 294 -3.75 12.10 -11.42
C ASP A 294 -3.44 11.55 -10.04
N THR A 295 -2.24 10.98 -9.91
CA THR A 295 -1.74 10.36 -8.68
C THR A 295 -0.24 10.56 -8.57
N ILE A 296 0.23 10.62 -7.33
CA ILE A 296 1.65 10.49 -6.99
C ILE A 296 1.86 9.33 -6.03
N SER A 297 3.06 8.80 -5.99
CA SER A 297 3.50 7.86 -4.96
C SER A 297 4.71 8.39 -4.21
N MET A 298 4.78 8.07 -2.91
CA MET A 298 5.83 8.52 -1.99
C MET A 298 6.50 7.30 -1.37
N PRO A 299 7.70 6.93 -1.82
CA PRO A 299 8.50 5.90 -1.15
C PRO A 299 8.73 6.26 0.32
N HIS A 300 8.67 5.26 1.18
CA HIS A 300 8.95 5.42 2.60
C HIS A 300 9.67 4.20 3.18
N ASN A 301 10.18 4.32 4.40
CA ASN A 301 10.97 3.28 5.05
C ASN A 301 12.11 2.76 4.18
N SER A 302 12.74 3.61 3.42
CA SER A 302 13.84 3.21 2.57
C SER A 302 15.04 2.68 3.35
N ASN A 303 15.23 3.13 4.62
CA ASN A 303 16.19 2.56 5.56
C ASN A 303 16.05 1.03 5.72
N GLY A 304 14.83 0.49 5.64
CA GLY A 304 14.53 -0.94 5.68
C GLY A 304 14.52 -1.64 4.30
N SER A 305 14.88 -0.95 3.22
CA SER A 305 14.76 -1.48 1.86
C SER A 305 15.85 -2.46 1.44
N ASN A 306 16.85 -2.69 2.28
CA ASN A 306 18.00 -3.54 1.98
C ASN A 306 18.76 -3.12 0.70
N GLY A 307 18.86 -1.82 0.46
CA GLY A 307 19.54 -1.24 -0.70
C GLY A 307 18.69 -1.14 -1.95
N GLN A 308 17.43 -1.58 -1.93
CA GLN A 308 16.61 -1.76 -3.12
C GLN A 308 15.72 -0.55 -3.49
N MET A 309 15.62 0.45 -2.61
CA MET A 309 14.77 1.61 -2.89
C MET A 309 15.37 2.56 -3.92
N PHE A 310 16.70 2.74 -3.89
CA PHE A 310 17.43 3.71 -4.69
C PHE A 310 18.60 3.06 -5.44
N GLU A 311 18.31 1.96 -6.13
CA GLU A 311 19.30 1.23 -6.94
C GLU A 311 19.74 2.03 -8.17
N MET A 312 20.94 1.73 -8.68
CA MET A 312 21.49 2.29 -9.92
C MET A 312 21.07 1.51 -11.17
N GLU A 313 20.11 0.62 -11.01
CA GLU A 313 19.49 -0.19 -12.07
C GLU A 313 17.99 -0.33 -11.82
N SER A 314 17.23 -0.72 -12.83
CA SER A 314 15.80 -0.98 -12.73
C SER A 314 15.53 -2.24 -11.91
N PHE A 315 14.28 -2.44 -11.48
CA PHE A 315 13.85 -3.66 -10.78
C PHE A 315 14.17 -4.96 -11.54
N LYS A 316 14.39 -4.88 -12.84
CA LYS A 316 14.78 -6.01 -13.71
C LYS A 316 16.28 -6.08 -13.98
N GLY A 317 17.09 -5.23 -13.35
CA GLY A 317 18.54 -5.20 -13.54
C GLY A 317 18.99 -4.53 -14.84
N ASN A 318 18.16 -3.68 -15.45
CA ASN A 318 18.57 -2.89 -16.62
C ASN A 318 19.20 -1.57 -16.17
N ALA A 319 20.16 -1.05 -16.97
CA ALA A 319 20.70 0.27 -16.74
C ALA A 319 19.60 1.33 -16.79
N LEU A 320 19.70 2.32 -15.89
CA LEU A 320 18.79 3.47 -15.89
C LEU A 320 19.06 4.38 -17.07
N ASP A 321 18.01 4.99 -17.60
CA ASP A 321 18.06 5.95 -18.71
C ASP A 321 17.16 7.17 -18.43
N VAL A 322 17.13 8.09 -19.36
CA VAL A 322 16.34 9.33 -19.24
C VAL A 322 14.84 9.02 -19.14
N GLU A 323 14.34 8.04 -19.89
CA GLU A 323 12.92 7.65 -19.86
C GLU A 323 12.52 7.10 -18.50
N TYR A 324 13.35 6.24 -17.91
CA TYR A 324 13.17 5.75 -16.55
C TYR A 324 13.14 6.90 -15.53
N ALA A 325 14.12 7.80 -15.62
CA ALA A 325 14.23 8.94 -14.71
C ALA A 325 12.98 9.85 -14.78
N GLU A 326 12.53 10.19 -15.99
CA GLU A 326 11.33 11.00 -16.20
C GLU A 326 10.07 10.30 -15.69
N LYS A 327 9.93 9.00 -15.95
CA LYS A 327 8.80 8.20 -15.47
C LYS A 327 8.76 8.14 -13.94
N ARG A 328 9.90 7.88 -13.30
CA ARG A 328 10.00 7.85 -11.86
C ARG A 328 9.64 9.20 -11.25
N MET A 329 10.25 10.29 -11.71
CA MET A 329 10.03 11.64 -11.18
C MET A 329 8.59 12.13 -11.38
N ARG A 330 7.92 11.70 -12.45
CA ARG A 330 6.48 12.00 -12.65
C ARG A 330 5.59 11.29 -11.64
N ASN A 331 5.94 10.08 -11.24
CA ASN A 331 5.13 9.23 -10.37
C ASN A 331 5.58 9.26 -8.91
N GLU A 332 6.88 9.44 -8.63
CA GLU A 332 7.48 9.56 -7.30
C GLU A 332 8.19 10.92 -7.12
N PRO A 333 7.46 12.05 -7.10
CA PRO A 333 8.08 13.37 -6.95
C PRO A 333 8.51 13.70 -5.52
N MET A 334 8.17 12.87 -4.55
CA MET A 334 8.44 13.05 -3.13
C MET A 334 8.91 11.75 -2.49
N VAL A 335 9.61 11.87 -1.36
CA VAL A 335 10.01 10.75 -0.50
C VAL A 335 9.76 11.11 0.96
N GLU A 336 9.31 10.15 1.74
CA GLU A 336 9.22 10.27 3.19
C GLU A 336 10.59 9.99 3.80
N ILE A 337 11.13 11.04 4.47
CA ILE A 337 12.51 11.02 4.98
C ILE A 337 12.61 10.46 6.40
N THR A 338 11.52 10.52 7.17
CA THR A 338 11.48 10.03 8.55
C THR A 338 10.06 9.69 8.98
N GLN A 339 9.93 8.74 9.89
CA GLN A 339 8.68 8.30 10.52
C GLN A 339 8.99 7.46 11.77
N VAL A 340 7.98 6.84 12.42
CA VAL A 340 8.17 6.08 13.67
C VAL A 340 9.18 4.91 13.55
N LYS A 341 9.38 4.36 12.35
CA LYS A 341 10.35 3.29 12.07
C LYS A 341 11.75 3.83 11.69
N GLY A 342 12.11 5.05 12.14
CA GLY A 342 13.43 5.66 12.02
C GLY A 342 13.64 6.53 10.79
N THR A 343 14.84 7.11 10.72
CA THR A 343 15.25 8.00 9.64
C THR A 343 15.63 7.25 8.37
N SER A 344 15.24 7.78 7.22
CA SER A 344 15.72 7.39 5.90
C SER A 344 16.68 8.44 5.28
N GLU A 345 17.08 9.46 6.05
CA GLU A 345 17.93 10.55 5.56
C GLU A 345 19.32 10.07 5.18
N THR A 346 20.06 9.54 6.18
CA THR A 346 21.42 9.03 5.99
C THR A 346 21.77 7.99 7.07
N HIS A 347 22.96 7.42 6.95
CA HIS A 347 23.50 6.42 7.88
C HIS A 347 24.98 6.72 8.16
N PRO A 348 25.53 6.44 9.36
CA PRO A 348 26.94 6.70 9.67
C PRO A 348 27.96 6.09 8.70
N LEU A 349 27.64 4.94 8.12
CA LEU A 349 28.50 4.32 7.08
C LEU A 349 28.51 5.07 5.76
N LEU A 350 27.50 5.90 5.48
CA LEU A 350 27.36 6.70 4.25
C LEU A 350 27.78 8.16 4.45
N SER A 351 27.76 8.63 5.70
CA SER A 351 28.10 10.00 6.10
C SER A 351 28.98 9.99 7.36
N PRO A 352 30.21 9.47 7.29
CA PRO A 352 31.06 9.25 8.47
C PRO A 352 31.53 10.54 9.17
N ASP A 353 31.49 11.67 8.45
CA ASP A 353 31.91 12.97 8.97
C ASP A 353 30.73 13.82 9.52
N ASP A 354 29.51 13.27 9.51
CA ASP A 354 28.30 13.94 10.01
C ASP A 354 28.01 13.46 11.44
N GLU A 355 28.14 14.34 12.42
CA GLU A 355 27.89 14.04 13.85
C GLU A 355 26.44 13.66 14.16
N TRP A 356 25.49 13.92 13.24
CA TRP A 356 24.07 13.63 13.38
C TRP A 356 23.61 12.40 12.56
N ALA A 357 24.52 11.75 11.85
CA ALA A 357 24.19 10.63 10.98
C ALA A 357 23.63 9.41 11.72
N ASP A 358 23.82 9.30 13.03
CA ASP A 358 23.30 8.22 13.88
C ASP A 358 21.96 8.57 14.58
N PHE A 359 21.37 9.71 14.27
CA PHE A 359 20.12 10.14 14.89
C PHE A 359 18.94 9.31 14.39
N GLU A 360 18.17 8.72 15.31
CA GLU A 360 16.97 7.89 15.05
C GLU A 360 17.20 6.75 14.03
N ILE A 361 18.34 6.11 14.06
CA ILE A 361 18.63 4.98 13.18
C ILE A 361 17.77 3.76 13.54
N MET A 362 17.10 3.19 12.53
CA MET A 362 16.51 1.86 12.55
C MET A 362 16.96 1.14 11.27
N ASP A 363 18.04 0.39 11.34
CA ASP A 363 18.73 -0.22 10.21
C ASP A 363 18.38 -1.70 10.01
N VAL A 364 17.20 -2.12 10.45
CA VAL A 364 16.70 -3.48 10.27
C VAL A 364 15.52 -3.52 9.28
N ARG A 365 15.40 -4.64 8.59
CA ARG A 365 14.26 -4.88 7.70
C ARG A 365 13.00 -5.09 8.51
N VAL A 366 11.96 -4.28 8.24
CA VAL A 366 10.69 -4.34 8.96
C VAL A 366 10.05 -5.73 8.80
N GLY A 367 9.61 -6.31 9.91
CA GLY A 367 8.97 -7.64 9.91
C GLY A 367 9.93 -8.83 9.78
N SER A 368 11.24 -8.61 9.67
CA SER A 368 12.22 -9.72 9.64
C SER A 368 12.30 -10.43 11.00
N ARG A 369 12.30 -11.77 10.97
CA ARG A 369 12.47 -12.60 12.18
C ARG A 369 13.42 -13.77 11.90
N PRO A 370 14.56 -13.87 12.57
CA PRO A 370 15.11 -12.87 13.51
C PRO A 370 15.37 -11.51 12.84
N PRO A 371 15.52 -10.42 13.61
CA PRO A 371 15.88 -9.12 13.06
C PRO A 371 17.10 -9.23 12.15
N THR A 372 16.98 -8.70 10.93
CA THR A 372 18.03 -8.77 9.91
C THR A 372 18.39 -7.35 9.48
N TYR A 373 19.66 -7.01 9.50
CA TYR A 373 20.12 -5.69 9.09
C TYR A 373 19.81 -5.40 7.62
N SER A 374 19.43 -4.15 7.37
CA SER A 374 19.25 -3.59 6.04
C SER A 374 20.60 -3.11 5.51
N LYS A 375 20.87 -3.33 4.23
CA LYS A 375 22.07 -2.81 3.56
C LYS A 375 21.93 -1.29 3.41
N PRO A 376 22.89 -0.47 3.93
CA PRO A 376 22.75 0.98 3.86
C PRO A 376 22.79 1.55 2.46
N SER A 377 23.75 1.13 1.61
CA SER A 377 23.87 1.64 0.24
C SER A 377 22.63 1.29 -0.59
N GLY A 378 22.03 2.28 -1.24
CA GLY A 378 20.77 2.21 -1.96
C GLY A 378 19.53 2.35 -1.08
N SER A 379 19.69 2.59 0.25
CA SER A 379 18.60 2.70 1.21
C SER A 379 18.33 4.13 1.69
N TYR A 380 19.25 5.07 1.51
CA TYR A 380 19.16 6.39 2.13
C TYR A 380 19.12 7.54 1.12
N VAL A 381 18.34 8.57 1.46
CA VAL A 381 17.97 9.66 0.57
C VAL A 381 19.17 10.53 0.16
N ARG A 382 20.11 10.83 1.09
CA ARG A 382 21.31 11.63 0.74
C ARG A 382 22.17 10.92 -0.30
N GLU A 383 22.36 9.60 -0.16
CA GLU A 383 23.08 8.82 -1.16
C GLU A 383 22.31 8.80 -2.48
N ALA A 384 20.99 8.66 -2.45
CA ALA A 384 20.14 8.71 -3.64
C ALA A 384 20.31 10.03 -4.41
N TYR A 385 20.37 11.18 -3.73
CA TYR A 385 20.65 12.45 -4.36
C TYR A 385 22.02 12.49 -5.05
N LEU A 386 23.07 11.98 -4.39
CA LEU A 386 24.42 11.90 -4.97
C LEU A 386 24.44 10.99 -6.20
N ASN A 387 23.79 9.84 -6.12
CA ASN A 387 23.62 8.91 -7.22
C ASN A 387 22.84 9.55 -8.39
N GLY A 388 21.78 10.29 -8.09
CA GLY A 388 20.99 11.02 -9.07
C GLY A 388 21.81 12.09 -9.80
N LEU A 389 22.65 12.84 -9.11
CA LEU A 389 23.57 13.81 -9.71
C LEU A 389 24.60 13.12 -10.60
N THR A 390 25.08 11.96 -10.20
CA THR A 390 26.03 11.15 -10.98
C THR A 390 25.39 10.66 -12.29
N LEU A 391 24.16 10.15 -12.22
CA LEU A 391 23.38 9.71 -13.38
C LEU A 391 23.11 10.88 -14.34
N GLU A 392 22.76 12.05 -13.81
CA GLU A 392 22.55 13.26 -14.62
C GLU A 392 23.84 13.71 -15.33
N PHE A 393 24.96 13.69 -14.62
CA PHE A 393 26.27 14.02 -15.21
C PHE A 393 26.65 13.06 -16.34
N THR A 394 26.34 11.78 -16.21
CA THR A 394 26.56 10.74 -17.23
C THR A 394 25.47 10.69 -18.30
N LYS A 395 24.52 11.64 -18.30
CA LYS A 395 23.41 11.78 -19.26
C LYS A 395 22.39 10.64 -19.26
N GLN A 396 22.25 9.95 -18.14
CA GLN A 396 21.24 8.90 -17.92
C GLN A 396 19.93 9.45 -17.32
N GLY A 397 19.85 10.77 -17.06
CA GLY A 397 18.75 11.39 -16.33
C GLY A 397 18.95 11.25 -14.81
N ASN A 398 18.12 11.95 -14.03
CA ASN A 398 18.18 11.87 -12.56
C ASN A 398 16.83 11.43 -12.00
N PRO A 399 16.71 10.17 -11.56
CA PRO A 399 15.46 9.62 -11.02
C PRO A 399 15.23 9.96 -9.54
N TYR A 400 16.07 10.80 -8.92
CA TYR A 400 16.09 11.05 -7.47
C TYR A 400 16.00 12.54 -7.10
N LYS A 401 15.26 13.34 -7.92
CA LYS A 401 15.03 14.79 -7.66
C LYS A 401 13.81 15.05 -6.78
N PHE A 402 13.53 14.19 -5.83
CA PHE A 402 12.29 14.29 -5.04
C PHE A 402 12.33 15.40 -3.97
N GLY A 403 11.15 15.93 -3.64
CA GLY A 403 10.93 16.68 -2.42
C GLY A 403 10.85 15.76 -1.19
N LEU A 404 10.89 16.36 -0.01
CA LEU A 404 10.89 15.63 1.26
C LEU A 404 9.59 15.86 2.02
N ILE A 405 9.10 14.83 2.70
CA ILE A 405 8.03 14.89 3.69
C ILE A 405 8.41 14.04 4.89
N GLY A 406 7.99 14.44 6.09
CA GLY A 406 7.95 13.58 7.27
C GLY A 406 6.52 13.20 7.56
N SER A 407 6.28 11.98 8.02
CA SER A 407 4.95 11.47 8.39
C SER A 407 5.05 10.56 9.60
N SER A 408 3.92 10.10 10.14
CA SER A 408 3.94 9.31 11.38
C SER A 408 4.06 7.81 11.15
N ASP A 409 3.39 7.25 10.17
CA ASP A 409 3.19 5.80 9.98
C ASP A 409 2.54 5.16 11.23
N THR A 410 1.46 5.80 11.73
CA THR A 410 0.72 5.38 12.93
C THR A 410 -0.72 5.02 12.63
#